data_a78e0893fd93acd0ff8549f1d7760adc
#
_entry.id   a78e0893fd93acd0ff8549f1d7760adc
#
_cell.length_a   1.000
_cell.length_b   1.000
_cell.length_c   1.000
_cell.angle_alpha   90.00
_cell.angle_beta   90.00
_cell.angle_gamma   90.00
#
_symmetry.space_group_name_H-M   'P 1'
#
loop_
_entity.id
_entity.type
_entity.pdbx_description
1 polymer ?
#
loop_
_entity_poly.entity_id
_entity_poly.type
_entity_poly.pdbx_seq_one_letter_code
_entity_poly.pdbx_strand_id
1 'polypeptide(L)'
;MSSRLELKRLSPLAGLLMALWATTAEARSVVDFSSPYAPGTIVISQSARTLYLIIDSRSALAYPVAVAKHGNEWSGSAHVDGKYVAPAWSPPESVKRDHPELPDLIPGGSPRNPMGPRAITLDRDEIAIHGTTAKMRASVGAAASYGCIRMYNEDVIDLFDRVRVGTAVVMTR
;
A
#
# COMPACT_ATOMS: atom_id res chain seq x y z
N MET A 1 -57.06 54.98 -21.35
CA MET A 1 -55.77 54.94 -20.69
C MET A 1 -55.60 53.51 -20.12
N SER A 2 -54.96 52.61 -20.88
CA SER A 2 -54.77 51.22 -20.48
C SER A 2 -53.31 50.99 -20.18
N SER A 3 -53.01 50.79 -18.91
CA SER A 3 -51.66 50.42 -18.46
C SER A 3 -51.48 48.88 -18.54
N ARG A 4 -50.56 48.46 -19.41
CA ARG A 4 -50.15 47.07 -19.51
C ARG A 4 -49.11 46.78 -18.42
N LEU A 5 -49.44 45.82 -17.53
CA LEU A 5 -48.49 45.24 -16.59
C LEU A 5 -47.62 44.22 -17.36
N GLU A 6 -46.33 44.48 -17.43
CA GLU A 6 -45.33 43.54 -17.88
C GLU A 6 -44.98 42.53 -16.78
N LEU A 7 -45.29 41.25 -16.95
CA LEU A 7 -44.87 40.17 -16.08
C LEU A 7 -43.41 39.80 -16.41
N LYS A 8 -42.48 40.14 -15.54
CA LYS A 8 -41.09 39.67 -15.63
C LYS A 8 -41.03 38.17 -15.28
N ARG A 9 -40.66 37.38 -16.28
CA ARG A 9 -40.40 35.95 -16.12
C ARG A 9 -39.13 35.73 -15.34
N LEU A 10 -39.22 35.17 -14.15
CA LEU A 10 -38.10 34.66 -13.35
C LEU A 10 -37.68 33.32 -13.95
N SER A 11 -36.45 33.26 -14.47
CA SER A 11 -35.81 32.00 -14.86
C SER A 11 -35.38 31.21 -13.65
N PRO A 12 -35.67 29.92 -13.53
CA PRO A 12 -35.14 29.10 -12.49
C PRO A 12 -33.66 28.77 -12.77
N LEU A 13 -32.76 29.22 -11.88
CA LEU A 13 -31.39 28.73 -11.83
C LEU A 13 -31.42 27.25 -11.45
N ALA A 14 -31.17 26.37 -12.42
CA ALA A 14 -30.94 24.97 -12.16
C ALA A 14 -29.55 24.81 -11.54
N GLY A 15 -29.50 24.72 -10.21
CA GLY A 15 -28.28 24.39 -9.47
C GLY A 15 -27.86 22.95 -9.76
N LEU A 16 -26.77 22.76 -10.52
CA LEU A 16 -26.14 21.49 -10.77
C LEU A 16 -25.42 21.04 -9.49
N LEU A 17 -26.04 20.19 -8.68
CA LEU A 17 -25.39 19.50 -7.55
C LEU A 17 -24.40 18.48 -8.12
N MET A 18 -23.10 18.84 -8.18
CA MET A 18 -22.02 17.89 -8.37
C MET A 18 -21.90 17.06 -7.11
N ALA A 19 -22.35 15.80 -7.16
CA ALA A 19 -22.04 14.80 -6.14
C ALA A 19 -20.55 14.48 -6.21
N LEU A 20 -19.76 15.00 -5.28
CA LEU A 20 -18.38 14.54 -5.05
C LEU A 20 -18.42 13.10 -4.54
N TRP A 21 -18.13 12.16 -5.40
CA TRP A 21 -17.84 10.79 -4.98
C TRP A 21 -16.46 10.80 -4.34
N ALA A 22 -16.42 10.90 -3.02
CA ALA A 22 -15.22 10.65 -2.26
C ALA A 22 -14.89 9.16 -2.42
N THR A 23 -13.88 8.83 -3.22
CA THR A 23 -13.26 7.51 -3.21
C THR A 23 -12.54 7.38 -1.88
N THR A 24 -13.19 6.75 -0.90
CA THR A 24 -12.53 6.34 0.33
C THR A 24 -11.43 5.35 -0.06
N ALA A 25 -10.17 5.70 0.17
CA ALA A 25 -9.11 4.71 0.16
C ALA A 25 -9.53 3.62 1.14
N GLU A 26 -9.64 2.38 0.66
CA GLU A 26 -10.07 1.25 1.48
C GLU A 26 -8.99 1.04 2.55
N ALA A 27 -9.31 1.45 3.78
CA ALA A 27 -8.45 1.29 4.94
C ALA A 27 -8.39 -0.19 5.33
N ARG A 28 -7.35 -0.58 6.08
CA ARG A 28 -7.28 -1.93 6.69
C ARG A 28 -8.60 -2.33 7.32
N SER A 29 -9.00 -3.58 7.14
CA SER A 29 -10.25 -4.11 7.67
C SER A 29 -10.07 -5.56 8.14
N VAL A 30 -10.83 -5.96 9.14
CA VAL A 30 -10.96 -7.38 9.48
C VAL A 30 -11.89 -8.01 8.45
N VAL A 31 -11.44 -9.11 7.85
CA VAL A 31 -12.16 -9.82 6.80
C VAL A 31 -12.31 -11.29 7.17
N ASP A 32 -13.36 -11.92 6.65
CA ASP A 32 -13.47 -13.37 6.66
C ASP A 32 -12.38 -13.97 5.76
N PHE A 33 -11.55 -14.79 6.34
CA PHE A 33 -10.39 -15.38 5.64
C PHE A 33 -10.12 -16.78 6.19
N SER A 34 -10.60 -17.79 5.49
CA SER A 34 -10.30 -19.19 5.84
C SER A 34 -8.85 -19.50 5.50
N SER A 35 -8.07 -19.85 6.50
CA SER A 35 -6.63 -20.01 6.35
C SER A 35 -6.12 -21.27 7.05
N PRO A 36 -5.24 -22.03 6.39
CA PRO A 36 -4.50 -23.14 7.04
C PRO A 36 -3.31 -22.64 7.85
N TYR A 37 -2.98 -21.33 7.78
CA TYR A 37 -1.80 -20.78 8.44
C TYR A 37 -2.11 -20.39 9.88
N ALA A 38 -1.08 -20.49 10.72
CA ALA A 38 -1.18 -20.13 12.14
C ALA A 38 -1.45 -18.62 12.34
N PRO A 39 -2.13 -18.23 13.41
CA PRO A 39 -2.26 -16.82 13.81
C PRO A 39 -0.89 -16.13 13.87
N GLY A 40 -0.85 -14.88 13.41
CA GLY A 40 0.36 -14.08 13.29
C GLY A 40 1.14 -14.28 11.99
N THR A 41 0.78 -15.25 11.13
CA THR A 41 1.38 -15.41 9.80
C THR A 41 0.93 -14.27 8.88
N ILE A 42 1.85 -13.74 8.08
CA ILE A 42 1.55 -12.83 6.98
C ILE A 42 1.30 -13.65 5.72
N VAL A 43 0.16 -13.45 5.07
CA VAL A 43 -0.15 -14.02 3.74
C VAL A 43 -0.32 -12.88 2.74
N ILE A 44 0.43 -12.90 1.65
CA ILE A 44 0.37 -11.86 0.62
C ILE A 44 -0.17 -12.48 -0.65
N SER A 45 -1.28 -11.97 -1.15
CA SER A 45 -1.85 -12.36 -2.43
C SER A 45 -1.39 -11.39 -3.53
N GLN A 46 -0.61 -11.90 -4.48
CA GLN A 46 -0.17 -11.14 -5.65
C GLN A 46 -1.37 -10.70 -6.50
N SER A 47 -2.30 -11.61 -6.76
CA SER A 47 -3.49 -11.34 -7.58
C SER A 47 -4.47 -10.38 -6.92
N ALA A 48 -4.74 -10.54 -5.61
CA ALA A 48 -5.62 -9.66 -4.85
C ALA A 48 -4.95 -8.32 -4.47
N ARG A 49 -3.61 -8.23 -4.56
CA ARG A 49 -2.83 -7.05 -4.12
C ARG A 49 -3.14 -6.67 -2.68
N THR A 50 -3.22 -7.69 -1.85
CA THR A 50 -3.62 -7.58 -0.44
C THR A 50 -2.68 -8.41 0.43
N LEU A 51 -2.27 -7.82 1.54
CA LEU A 51 -1.56 -8.50 2.61
C LEU A 51 -2.56 -8.81 3.72
N TYR A 52 -2.58 -10.04 4.17
CA TYR A 52 -3.41 -10.54 5.25
C TYR A 52 -2.53 -10.90 6.45
N LEU A 53 -2.77 -10.31 7.60
CA LEU A 53 -2.22 -10.79 8.87
C LEU A 53 -3.26 -11.71 9.52
N ILE A 54 -2.94 -12.98 9.64
CA ILE A 54 -3.86 -13.99 10.16
C ILE A 54 -4.15 -13.72 11.64
N ILE A 55 -5.42 -13.57 12.00
CA ILE A 55 -5.89 -13.40 13.37
C ILE A 55 -6.22 -14.77 13.97
N ASP A 56 -6.99 -15.56 13.25
CA ASP A 56 -7.40 -16.92 13.61
C ASP A 56 -7.70 -17.75 12.35
N SER A 57 -8.29 -18.96 12.51
CA SER A 57 -8.56 -19.87 11.38
C SER A 57 -9.61 -19.35 10.38
N ARG A 58 -10.34 -18.28 10.71
CA ARG A 58 -11.44 -17.74 9.89
C ARG A 58 -11.38 -16.25 9.63
N SER A 59 -10.42 -15.55 10.23
CA SER A 59 -10.32 -14.09 10.12
C SER A 59 -8.88 -13.61 9.92
N ALA A 60 -8.73 -12.53 9.16
CA ALA A 60 -7.48 -11.83 8.97
C ALA A 60 -7.68 -10.33 8.95
N LEU A 61 -6.63 -9.60 9.28
CA LEU A 61 -6.56 -8.16 9.04
C LEU A 61 -5.97 -7.93 7.65
N ALA A 62 -6.77 -7.37 6.74
CA ALA A 62 -6.41 -7.12 5.36
C ALA A 62 -5.88 -5.70 5.18
N TYR A 63 -4.78 -5.59 4.41
CA TYR A 63 -4.14 -4.33 4.03
C TYR A 63 -3.97 -4.28 2.52
N PRO A 64 -4.40 -3.20 1.85
CA PRO A 64 -4.09 -3.01 0.44
C PRO A 64 -2.58 -2.80 0.26
N VAL A 65 -2.00 -3.43 -0.76
CA VAL A 65 -0.56 -3.33 -1.03
C VAL A 65 -0.26 -3.13 -2.50
N ALA A 66 0.88 -2.51 -2.81
CA ALA A 66 1.48 -2.68 -4.12
C ALA A 66 2.40 -3.90 -4.09
N VAL A 67 2.32 -4.70 -5.13
CA VAL A 67 3.10 -5.92 -5.33
C VAL A 67 4.06 -5.77 -6.52
N ALA A 68 4.87 -6.79 -6.77
CA ALA A 68 5.81 -6.81 -7.88
C ALA A 68 5.13 -6.61 -9.24
N LYS A 69 5.75 -5.80 -10.12
CA LYS A 69 5.40 -5.74 -11.54
C LYS A 69 5.74 -7.06 -12.22
N HIS A 70 5.12 -7.30 -13.39
CA HIS A 70 5.39 -8.50 -14.18
C HIS A 70 6.90 -8.69 -14.44
N GLY A 71 7.36 -9.92 -14.23
CA GLY A 71 8.78 -10.31 -14.36
C GLY A 71 9.61 -10.16 -13.07
N ASN A 72 9.05 -9.54 -12.01
CA ASN A 72 9.73 -9.37 -10.71
C ASN A 72 8.98 -10.10 -9.58
N GLU A 73 7.97 -10.90 -9.94
CA GLU A 73 7.17 -11.63 -8.97
C GLU A 73 7.99 -12.73 -8.29
N TRP A 74 7.66 -12.97 -7.04
CA TRP A 74 8.13 -14.12 -6.29
C TRP A 74 6.95 -14.84 -5.63
N SER A 75 7.16 -16.05 -5.19
CA SER A 75 6.16 -16.85 -4.46
C SER A 75 6.85 -17.80 -3.49
N GLY A 76 6.06 -18.39 -2.59
CA GLY A 76 6.55 -19.32 -1.58
C GLY A 76 6.71 -18.65 -0.22
N SER A 77 7.50 -19.26 0.64
CA SER A 77 7.67 -18.86 2.03
C SER A 77 8.90 -17.99 2.25
N ALA A 78 8.81 -17.13 3.24
CA ALA A 78 9.87 -16.31 3.78
C ALA A 78 9.61 -16.08 5.29
N HIS A 79 10.55 -15.41 5.97
CA HIS A 79 10.36 -14.94 7.34
C HIS A 79 10.79 -13.49 7.47
N VAL A 80 10.25 -12.80 8.43
CA VAL A 80 10.73 -11.47 8.80
C VAL A 80 12.15 -11.63 9.36
N ASP A 81 13.11 -10.96 8.70
CA ASP A 81 14.53 -10.97 9.07
C ASP A 81 14.91 -9.76 9.93
N GLY A 82 14.32 -8.60 9.64
CA GLY A 82 14.59 -7.37 10.38
C GLY A 82 13.45 -6.38 10.37
N LYS A 83 13.50 -5.42 11.31
CA LYS A 83 12.49 -4.36 11.47
C LYS A 83 13.20 -3.03 11.70
N TYR A 84 12.88 -2.01 10.89
CA TYR A 84 13.61 -0.74 10.90
C TYR A 84 12.66 0.46 10.91
N VAL A 85 12.98 1.43 11.76
CA VAL A 85 12.28 2.71 11.86
C VAL A 85 13.00 3.73 11.00
N ALA A 86 12.29 4.36 10.08
CA ALA A 86 12.83 5.36 9.16
C ALA A 86 14.21 4.97 8.58
N PRO A 87 14.34 3.78 7.93
CA PRO A 87 15.63 3.31 7.43
C PRO A 87 16.16 4.21 6.32
N ALA A 88 17.46 4.33 6.20
CA ALA A 88 18.08 4.78 4.97
C ALA A 88 17.85 3.75 3.86
N TRP A 89 17.91 4.17 2.61
CA TRP A 89 17.68 3.30 1.46
C TRP A 89 18.73 3.52 0.38
N SER A 90 19.37 2.44 -0.02
CA SER A 90 20.22 2.37 -1.22
C SER A 90 19.43 1.66 -2.31
N PRO A 91 19.30 2.26 -3.51
CA PRO A 91 18.61 1.61 -4.62
C PRO A 91 19.27 0.28 -4.99
N PRO A 92 18.54 -0.84 -5.08
CA PRO A 92 19.04 -2.07 -5.68
C PRO A 92 19.51 -1.86 -7.12
N GLU A 93 20.41 -2.73 -7.60
CA GLU A 93 20.94 -2.66 -8.97
C GLU A 93 19.85 -2.66 -10.05
N SER A 94 18.77 -3.41 -9.83
CA SER A 94 17.61 -3.46 -10.73
C SER A 94 16.91 -2.11 -10.84
N VAL A 95 16.78 -1.40 -9.71
CA VAL A 95 16.19 -0.05 -9.66
C VAL A 95 17.16 0.98 -10.25
N LYS A 96 18.44 0.89 -9.92
CA LYS A 96 19.49 1.80 -10.41
C LYS A 96 19.62 1.76 -11.94
N ARG A 97 19.44 0.58 -12.54
CA ARG A 97 19.45 0.40 -14.00
C ARG A 97 18.33 1.16 -14.69
N ASP A 98 17.13 1.11 -14.12
CA ASP A 98 15.95 1.80 -14.67
C ASP A 98 15.93 3.30 -14.29
N HIS A 99 16.64 3.67 -13.21
CA HIS A 99 16.65 5.00 -12.60
C HIS A 99 18.08 5.43 -12.23
N PRO A 100 18.97 5.63 -13.22
CA PRO A 100 20.38 5.95 -12.98
C PRO A 100 20.60 7.31 -12.29
N GLU A 101 19.59 8.18 -12.32
CA GLU A 101 19.57 9.49 -11.66
C GLU A 101 19.43 9.43 -10.14
N LEU A 102 19.04 8.27 -9.58
CA LEU A 102 18.88 8.13 -8.15
C LEU A 102 20.24 8.17 -7.44
N PRO A 103 20.34 8.84 -6.29
CA PRO A 103 21.56 8.82 -5.47
C PRO A 103 21.82 7.41 -4.91
N ASP A 104 23.07 7.13 -4.54
CA ASP A 104 23.46 5.83 -3.98
C ASP A 104 22.85 5.57 -2.61
N LEU A 105 22.48 6.64 -1.88
CA LEU A 105 21.83 6.56 -0.58
C LEU A 105 20.81 7.69 -0.42
N ILE A 106 19.61 7.33 0.01
CA ILE A 106 18.59 8.29 0.46
C ILE A 106 18.44 8.13 1.98
N PRO A 107 18.71 9.18 2.77
CA PRO A 107 18.62 9.11 4.23
C PRO A 107 17.22 8.73 4.72
N GLY A 108 17.17 8.08 5.87
CA GLY A 108 15.93 7.81 6.60
C GLY A 108 15.18 9.10 6.95
N GLY A 109 13.84 9.06 6.90
CA GLY A 109 13.00 10.23 7.15
C GLY A 109 12.93 11.24 6.00
N SER A 110 13.74 11.09 4.94
CA SER A 110 13.63 11.93 3.75
C SER A 110 12.26 11.73 3.06
N PRO A 111 11.57 12.81 2.64
CA PRO A 111 10.31 12.68 1.90
C PRO A 111 10.47 11.99 0.54
N ARG A 112 11.69 11.82 0.05
CA ARG A 112 12.04 11.09 -1.18
C ARG A 112 12.37 9.63 -0.94
N ASN A 113 12.50 9.19 0.34
CA ASN A 113 12.85 7.81 0.65
C ASN A 113 11.65 6.88 0.44
N PRO A 114 11.73 5.92 -0.50
CA PRO A 114 10.62 5.03 -0.83
C PRO A 114 10.22 4.07 0.30
N MET A 115 11.12 3.83 1.27
CA MET A 115 10.83 2.94 2.40
C MET A 115 9.79 3.51 3.37
N GLY A 116 9.58 4.83 3.36
CA GLY A 116 8.65 5.47 4.27
C GLY A 116 9.09 5.38 5.75
N PRO A 117 8.12 5.39 6.71
CA PRO A 117 8.44 5.44 8.13
C PRO A 117 8.89 4.10 8.73
N ARG A 118 8.61 2.98 8.07
CA ARG A 118 8.93 1.62 8.54
C ARG A 118 9.31 0.71 7.39
N ALA A 119 10.24 -0.21 7.65
CA ALA A 119 10.53 -1.34 6.79
C ALA A 119 10.67 -2.62 7.61
N ILE A 120 10.17 -3.71 7.05
CA ILE A 120 10.21 -5.07 7.57
C ILE A 120 10.91 -5.89 6.49
N THR A 121 12.18 -6.23 6.68
CA THR A 121 12.94 -7.04 5.71
C THR A 121 12.59 -8.51 5.84
N LEU A 122 12.68 -9.21 4.73
CA LEU A 122 12.47 -10.66 4.69
C LEU A 122 13.81 -11.37 4.47
N ASP A 123 13.88 -12.65 4.83
CA ASP A 123 15.00 -13.56 4.54
C ASP A 123 15.10 -13.91 3.04
N ARG A 124 14.90 -12.89 2.21
CA ARG A 124 15.02 -12.90 0.75
C ARG A 124 15.76 -11.65 0.30
N ASP A 125 16.71 -11.82 -0.60
CA ASP A 125 17.55 -10.73 -1.09
C ASP A 125 16.70 -9.57 -1.62
N GLU A 126 16.97 -8.36 -1.12
CA GLU A 126 16.37 -7.09 -1.53
C GLU A 126 14.84 -7.01 -1.38
N ILE A 127 14.20 -7.92 -0.63
CA ILE A 127 12.75 -7.92 -0.41
C ILE A 127 12.40 -7.39 0.97
N ALA A 128 11.49 -6.42 0.98
CA ALA A 128 10.93 -5.85 2.21
C ALA A 128 9.44 -5.52 2.07
N ILE A 129 8.73 -5.48 3.18
CA ILE A 129 7.43 -4.85 3.35
C ILE A 129 7.69 -3.46 3.92
N HIS A 130 7.25 -2.40 3.26
CA HIS A 130 7.64 -1.05 3.63
C HIS A 130 6.56 0.00 3.31
N GLY A 131 6.73 1.19 3.83
CA GLY A 131 5.86 2.33 3.56
C GLY A 131 6.03 2.92 2.16
N THR A 132 5.78 4.21 2.03
CA THR A 132 5.83 4.88 0.72
C THR A 132 6.09 6.38 0.86
N THR A 133 6.39 7.03 -0.26
CA THR A 133 6.39 8.50 -0.38
C THR A 133 4.99 8.99 -0.76
N ALA A 134 4.72 10.29 -0.55
CA ALA A 134 3.48 10.90 -0.99
C ALA A 134 3.24 10.70 -2.50
N LYS A 135 4.31 10.81 -3.32
CA LYS A 135 4.25 10.62 -4.78
C LYS A 135 3.88 9.18 -5.18
N MET A 136 4.35 8.19 -4.43
CA MET A 136 4.16 6.77 -4.74
C MET A 136 2.91 6.17 -4.08
N ARG A 137 2.23 6.92 -3.23
CA ARG A 137 1.03 6.47 -2.49
C ARG A 137 -0.05 5.90 -3.41
N ALA A 138 -0.28 6.51 -4.57
CA ALA A 138 -1.27 6.07 -5.55
C ALA A 138 -0.96 4.69 -6.18
N SER A 139 0.25 4.15 -6.00
CA SER A 139 0.61 2.83 -6.50
C SER A 139 0.19 1.68 -5.57
N VAL A 140 -0.27 1.95 -4.34
CA VAL A 140 -0.84 0.92 -3.47
C VAL A 140 -2.12 0.40 -4.12
N GLY A 141 -2.27 -0.92 -4.19
CA GLY A 141 -3.31 -1.60 -4.97
C GLY A 141 -2.90 -1.93 -6.41
N ALA A 142 -1.65 -1.65 -6.82
CA ALA A 142 -1.15 -1.95 -8.16
C ALA A 142 0.03 -2.92 -8.16
N ALA A 143 0.33 -3.53 -9.33
CA ALA A 143 1.56 -4.28 -9.58
C ALA A 143 2.63 -3.28 -10.06
N ALA A 144 3.40 -2.71 -9.13
CA ALA A 144 4.23 -1.54 -9.40
C ALA A 144 5.63 -1.57 -8.75
N SER A 145 6.00 -2.63 -8.02
CA SER A 145 7.28 -2.73 -7.34
C SER A 145 8.29 -3.59 -8.10
N TYR A 146 9.53 -3.60 -7.64
CA TYR A 146 10.60 -4.48 -8.12
C TYR A 146 10.75 -5.76 -7.27
N GLY A 147 9.71 -6.14 -6.51
CA GLY A 147 9.72 -7.32 -5.65
C GLY A 147 9.20 -7.03 -4.26
N CYS A 148 9.49 -5.85 -3.72
CA CYS A 148 9.02 -5.40 -2.41
C CYS A 148 7.49 -5.25 -2.33
N ILE A 149 6.98 -5.23 -1.12
CA ILE A 149 5.56 -5.03 -0.80
C ILE A 149 5.40 -3.61 -0.24
N ARG A 150 4.75 -2.73 -1.00
CA ARG A 150 4.54 -1.35 -0.58
C ARG A 150 3.18 -1.16 0.04
N MET A 151 3.15 -0.52 1.20
CA MET A 151 1.94 -0.24 1.97
C MET A 151 1.71 1.26 2.12
N TYR A 152 0.52 1.65 2.51
CA TYR A 152 0.30 2.96 3.10
C TYR A 152 1.13 3.11 4.38
N ASN A 153 1.57 4.34 4.69
CA ASN A 153 2.44 4.58 5.83
C ASN A 153 1.78 4.24 7.17
N GLU A 154 0.50 4.55 7.29
CA GLU A 154 -0.33 4.20 8.44
C GLU A 154 -0.49 2.69 8.61
N ASP A 155 -0.56 1.94 7.52
CA ASP A 155 -0.74 0.49 7.53
C ASP A 155 0.57 -0.24 7.85
N VAL A 156 1.70 0.20 7.30
CA VAL A 156 2.99 -0.42 7.64
C VAL A 156 3.39 -0.16 9.08
N ILE A 157 3.00 0.98 9.67
CA ILE A 157 3.21 1.25 11.10
C ILE A 157 2.40 0.26 11.93
N ASP A 158 1.12 0.07 11.63
CA ASP A 158 0.26 -0.88 12.34
C ASP A 158 0.76 -2.33 12.21
N LEU A 159 1.12 -2.76 10.99
CA LEU A 159 1.69 -4.09 10.77
C LEU A 159 3.01 -4.28 11.52
N PHE A 160 3.89 -3.27 11.47
CA PHE A 160 5.17 -3.27 12.16
C PHE A 160 5.02 -3.54 13.66
N ASP A 161 4.03 -2.95 14.30
CA ASP A 161 3.81 -3.12 15.75
C ASP A 161 3.23 -4.49 16.10
N ARG A 162 2.62 -5.18 15.13
CA ARG A 162 1.99 -6.52 15.32
C ARG A 162 2.92 -7.69 15.06
N VAL A 163 3.96 -7.51 14.26
CA VAL A 163 4.85 -8.60 13.84
C VAL A 163 6.23 -8.52 14.51
N ARG A 164 6.96 -9.62 14.47
CA ARG A 164 8.32 -9.74 15.06
C ARG A 164 9.27 -10.41 14.07
N VAL A 165 10.57 -10.31 14.32
CA VAL A 165 11.57 -11.12 13.63
C VAL A 165 11.24 -12.59 13.80
N GLY A 166 11.33 -13.36 12.72
CA GLY A 166 10.90 -14.76 12.65
C GLY A 166 9.42 -14.96 12.31
N THR A 167 8.61 -13.88 12.18
CA THR A 167 7.21 -14.00 11.68
C THR A 167 7.21 -14.65 10.30
N ALA A 168 6.40 -15.71 10.13
CA ALA A 168 6.25 -16.39 8.85
C ALA A 168 5.54 -15.50 7.81
N VAL A 169 6.01 -15.53 6.58
CA VAL A 169 5.46 -14.81 5.43
C VAL A 169 5.24 -15.78 4.29
N VAL A 170 4.07 -15.76 3.68
CA VAL A 170 3.72 -16.58 2.51
C VAL A 170 3.24 -15.67 1.39
N MET A 171 3.89 -15.75 0.23
CA MET A 171 3.45 -15.07 -0.98
C MET A 171 2.74 -16.08 -1.89
N THR A 172 1.49 -15.79 -2.22
CA THR A 172 0.68 -16.56 -3.17
C THR A 172 0.49 -15.76 -4.47
N ARG A 173 0.23 -16.48 -5.55
CA ARG A 173 -0.04 -15.89 -6.87
C ARG A 173 -1.45 -15.33 -6.98
#